data_40e1b012e7e814f2ff1938fb6ce5ce05
#
_entry.id   40e1b012e7e814f2ff1938fb6ce5ce05
#
_cell.length_a   1.000
_cell.length_b   1.000
_cell.length_c   1.000
_cell.angle_alpha   90.00
_cell.angle_beta   90.00
_cell.angle_gamma   90.00
#
_symmetry.space_group_name_H-M   'P 1'
#
loop_
_entity.id
_entity.type
_entity.pdbx_description
1 polymer ?
#
loop_
_entity_poly.entity_id
_entity_poly.type
_entity_poly.pdbx_seq_one_letter_code
_entity_poly.pdbx_strand_id
1 'polypeptide(L)'
;MTIYSQGKSARPQSFHVSATTEDVAATLYTCPANCRAEVSMLLIVNNNGNTTVDVTWEDANNPSAPSDLSASILGSKNMIQGDYVLFTGATLVLEPGDSIDITPSGQATPHIDGLCTVTETFIPVG
;
A
#
# COMPACT_ATOMS: atom_id res chain seq x y z
N MET A 1 -5.06 19.56 25.56
CA MET A 1 -5.46 19.63 24.88
C MET A 1 -5.34 19.13 23.74
N THR A 2 -5.45 18.57 23.18
CA THR A 2 -5.34 17.93 22.06
C THR A 2 -6.29 18.24 21.08
N ILE A 3 -6.72 19.43 21.09
CA ILE A 3 -7.65 19.80 20.17
C ILE A 3 -7.22 19.60 18.84
N TYR A 4 -5.95 19.66 18.63
CA TYR A 4 -5.50 19.57 17.30
C TYR A 4 -5.77 18.24 16.72
N SER A 5 -5.91 17.25 17.51
CA SER A 5 -6.14 15.94 16.95
C SER A 5 -7.50 15.81 16.35
N GLN A 6 -8.36 16.77 16.61
CA GLN A 6 -9.63 16.66 16.09
C GLN A 6 -9.70 17.08 14.74
N GLY A 7 -9.68 16.73 13.80
CA GLY A 7 -9.81 17.13 12.46
C GLY A 7 -8.54 17.28 11.72
N LYS A 8 -7.44 17.41 12.40
CA LYS A 8 -6.23 17.58 11.67
C LYS A 8 -5.76 16.31 11.05
N SER A 9 -6.13 15.20 11.63
CA SER A 9 -5.71 13.91 11.16
C SER A 9 -6.51 13.41 10.00
N ALA A 10 -7.56 14.06 9.62
CA ALA A 10 -8.40 13.54 8.55
C ALA A 10 -8.10 14.23 7.22
N ARG A 11 -6.84 14.39 6.90
CA ARG A 11 -6.44 14.99 5.64
C ARG A 11 -5.91 13.94 4.69
N PRO A 12 -6.24 14.04 3.40
CA PRO A 12 -5.64 13.15 2.41
C PRO A 12 -4.15 13.45 2.27
N GLN A 13 -3.37 12.39 2.14
CA GLN A 13 -1.94 12.48 1.91
C GLN A 13 -1.56 11.48 0.84
N SER A 14 -0.57 11.81 0.03
CA SER A 14 -0.11 10.90 -1.02
C SER A 14 1.27 10.36 -0.69
N PHE A 15 1.47 9.08 -1.02
CA PHE A 15 2.71 8.38 -0.79
C PHE A 15 3.11 7.66 -2.07
N HIS A 16 4.40 7.42 -2.23
CA HIS A 16 4.88 6.68 -3.40
C HIS A 16 6.11 5.85 -3.05
N VAL A 17 6.36 4.81 -3.86
CA VAL A 17 7.55 3.99 -3.75
C VAL A 17 7.88 3.45 -5.13
N SER A 18 9.16 3.17 -5.37
CA SER A 18 9.60 2.47 -6.58
C SER A 18 10.13 1.10 -6.17
N ALA A 19 9.55 0.05 -6.73
CA ALA A 19 10.02 -1.31 -6.51
C ALA A 19 10.94 -1.68 -7.66
N THR A 20 12.23 -1.77 -7.38
CA THR A 20 13.25 -1.91 -8.41
C THR A 20 14.13 -3.15 -8.24
N THR A 21 13.85 -4.00 -7.27
CA THR A 21 14.61 -5.22 -7.06
C THR A 21 13.69 -6.43 -7.26
N GLU A 22 14.09 -7.32 -8.15
CA GLU A 22 13.31 -8.50 -8.47
C GLU A 22 13.06 -9.34 -7.23
N ASP A 23 11.81 -9.76 -7.06
CA ASP A 23 11.35 -10.63 -5.97
C ASP A 23 11.53 -10.05 -4.57
N VAL A 24 11.74 -8.75 -4.46
CA VAL A 24 11.85 -8.07 -3.17
C VAL A 24 10.69 -7.11 -3.01
N ALA A 25 9.95 -7.25 -1.93
CA ALA A 25 8.81 -6.38 -1.65
C ALA A 25 9.29 -4.97 -1.29
N ALA A 26 8.63 -3.98 -1.87
CA ALA A 26 8.82 -2.58 -1.50
C ALA A 26 7.55 -2.11 -0.84
N THR A 27 7.66 -1.51 0.35
CA THR A 27 6.50 -1.05 1.09
C THR A 27 6.09 0.33 0.61
N LEU A 28 4.86 0.41 0.10
CA LEU A 28 4.30 1.68 -0.37
C LEU A 28 3.85 2.54 0.80
N TYR A 29 3.21 1.93 1.77
CA TYR A 29 2.63 2.66 2.89
C TYR A 29 2.46 1.73 4.08
N THR A 30 2.76 2.24 5.28
CA THR A 30 2.49 1.55 6.53
C THR A 30 1.65 2.47 7.41
N CYS A 31 0.54 1.95 7.91
CA CYS A 31 -0.35 2.74 8.75
C CYS A 31 0.33 3.02 10.10
N PRO A 32 0.42 4.28 10.51
CA PRO A 32 1.06 4.62 11.79
C PRO A 32 0.36 4.00 12.99
N ALA A 33 1.09 3.88 14.08
CA ALA A 33 0.64 3.16 15.28
C ALA A 33 -0.62 3.74 15.90
N ASN A 34 -0.86 5.02 15.76
CA ASN A 34 -2.01 5.66 16.39
C ASN A 34 -3.06 6.08 15.40
N CYS A 35 -3.08 5.48 14.24
CA CYS A 35 -3.97 5.90 13.17
C CYS A 35 -4.72 4.73 12.56
N ARG A 36 -5.81 5.04 11.92
CA ARG A 36 -6.48 4.18 10.96
C ARG A 36 -6.38 4.90 9.62
N ALA A 37 -6.11 4.18 8.57
CA ALA A 37 -5.93 4.79 7.26
C ALA A 37 -6.95 4.25 6.26
N GLU A 38 -7.53 5.15 5.47
CA GLU A 38 -8.41 4.77 4.37
C GLU A 38 -7.71 5.10 3.07
N VAL A 39 -7.55 4.10 2.22
CA VAL A 39 -6.90 4.28 0.92
C VAL A 39 -7.98 4.59 -0.10
N SER A 40 -7.92 5.77 -0.68
CA SER A 40 -8.92 6.20 -1.65
C SER A 40 -8.44 6.08 -3.09
N MET A 41 -7.14 5.95 -3.30
CA MET A 41 -6.57 5.77 -4.63
C MET A 41 -5.30 4.94 -4.51
N LEU A 42 -5.13 4.00 -5.43
CA LEU A 42 -3.92 3.19 -5.53
C LEU A 42 -3.59 3.04 -7.01
N LEU A 43 -2.42 3.48 -7.40
CA LEU A 43 -1.96 3.44 -8.78
C LEU A 43 -0.65 2.68 -8.86
N ILE A 44 -0.58 1.71 -9.76
CA ILE A 44 0.61 0.90 -10.00
C ILE A 44 0.98 1.06 -11.45
N VAL A 45 2.22 1.46 -11.71
CA VAL A 45 2.70 1.74 -13.07
C VAL A 45 3.96 0.95 -13.33
N ASN A 46 4.03 0.29 -14.49
CA ASN A 46 5.26 -0.39 -14.91
C ASN A 46 6.07 0.51 -15.84
N ASN A 47 7.28 0.83 -15.43
CA ASN A 47 8.16 1.72 -16.17
C ASN A 47 9.32 1.02 -16.86
N ASN A 48 9.42 -0.29 -16.79
CA ASN A 48 10.51 -0.98 -17.47
C ASN A 48 10.15 -2.42 -17.84
N GLY A 49 10.14 -2.71 -19.13
CA GLY A 49 10.00 -4.07 -19.64
C GLY A 49 8.75 -4.80 -19.21
N ASN A 50 8.71 -6.09 -19.49
CA ASN A 50 7.61 -6.93 -19.03
C ASN A 50 7.89 -7.37 -17.59
N THR A 51 6.96 -7.12 -16.70
CA THR A 51 7.13 -7.40 -15.29
C THR A 51 5.86 -8.01 -14.74
N THR A 52 5.99 -9.01 -13.90
CA THR A 52 4.86 -9.55 -13.15
C THR A 52 4.83 -8.84 -11.81
N VAL A 53 3.66 -8.33 -11.43
CA VAL A 53 3.54 -7.49 -10.25
C VAL A 53 2.54 -8.08 -9.27
N ASP A 54 2.95 -8.16 -8.01
CA ASP A 54 2.06 -8.49 -6.91
C ASP A 54 1.93 -7.28 -6.02
N VAL A 55 0.71 -6.98 -5.61
CA VAL A 55 0.44 -5.95 -4.60
C VAL A 55 -0.32 -6.62 -3.48
N THR A 56 0.19 -6.54 -2.28
CA THR A 56 -0.38 -7.24 -1.14
C THR A 56 -0.70 -6.29 0.00
N TRP A 57 -1.75 -6.62 0.72
CA TRP A 57 -2.08 -6.01 1.99
C TRP A 57 -1.53 -6.91 3.08
N GLU A 58 -0.70 -6.35 3.95
CA GLU A 58 -0.09 -7.09 5.05
C GLU A 58 -0.83 -6.73 6.33
N ASP A 59 -1.48 -7.72 6.94
CA ASP A 59 -2.25 -7.53 8.16
C ASP A 59 -1.35 -7.81 9.37
N ALA A 60 -0.89 -6.76 10.00
CA ALA A 60 0.05 -6.88 11.11
C ALA A 60 -0.63 -7.22 12.43
N ASN A 61 -1.94 -7.09 12.50
CA ASN A 61 -2.63 -7.14 13.79
C ASN A 61 -3.66 -8.24 13.91
N ASN A 62 -3.56 -9.27 13.12
CA ASN A 62 -4.54 -10.34 13.18
C ASN A 62 -4.26 -11.24 14.38
N PRO A 63 -5.08 -11.19 15.43
CA PRO A 63 -4.79 -11.98 16.63
C PRO A 63 -5.04 -13.47 16.44
N SER A 64 -5.75 -13.85 15.39
CA SER A 64 -6.03 -15.26 15.13
C SER A 64 -4.94 -15.94 14.34
N ALA A 65 -4.00 -15.19 13.82
CA ALA A 65 -2.94 -15.75 13.01
C ALA A 65 -1.61 -15.24 13.53
N PRO A 66 -0.85 -16.07 14.16
CA PRO A 66 0.45 -15.65 14.68
C PRO A 66 1.46 -15.38 13.59
N SER A 67 1.24 -15.85 12.40
CA SER A 67 2.10 -15.52 11.28
C SER A 67 1.43 -14.47 10.43
N ASP A 68 2.21 -13.79 9.63
CA ASP A 68 1.70 -12.75 8.79
C ASP A 68 0.58 -13.23 7.91
N LEU A 69 -0.47 -12.46 7.88
CA LEU A 69 -1.51 -12.67 6.92
C LEU A 69 -1.36 -11.61 5.85
N SER A 70 -1.39 -12.05 4.62
CA SER A 70 -1.41 -11.12 3.52
C SER A 70 -2.55 -11.48 2.58
N ALA A 71 -3.09 -10.49 1.94
CA ALA A 71 -4.13 -10.67 0.94
C ALA A 71 -3.68 -9.98 -0.34
N SER A 72 -3.92 -10.62 -1.48
CA SER A 72 -3.56 -10.01 -2.74
C SER A 72 -4.56 -8.93 -3.11
N ILE A 73 -4.06 -7.73 -3.32
CA ILE A 73 -4.81 -6.66 -3.95
C ILE A 73 -4.70 -6.86 -5.45
N LEU A 74 -3.50 -7.25 -5.91
CA LEU A 74 -3.22 -7.55 -7.30
C LEU A 74 -2.33 -8.78 -7.32
N GLY A 75 -2.80 -9.88 -7.88
CA GLY A 75 -2.07 -11.14 -7.83
C GLY A 75 -1.43 -11.47 -9.17
N SER A 76 -0.11 -11.46 -9.21
CA SER A 76 0.69 -11.90 -10.36
C SER A 76 0.22 -11.32 -11.68
N LYS A 77 0.05 -10.02 -11.73
CA LYS A 77 -0.40 -9.34 -12.92
C LYS A 77 0.77 -9.11 -13.87
N ASN A 78 0.67 -9.63 -15.09
CA ASN A 78 1.64 -9.30 -16.11
C ASN A 78 1.39 -7.90 -16.63
N MET A 79 2.42 -7.08 -16.62
CA MET A 79 2.35 -5.70 -17.09
C MET A 79 3.47 -5.46 -18.07
N ILE A 80 3.13 -4.96 -19.25
CA ILE A 80 4.16 -4.50 -20.19
C ILE A 80 4.58 -3.08 -19.81
N GLN A 81 5.68 -2.63 -20.35
CA GLN A 81 6.14 -1.27 -20.06
C GLN A 81 5.07 -0.26 -20.49
N GLY A 82 4.77 0.65 -19.59
CA GLY A 82 3.73 1.66 -19.81
C GLY A 82 2.35 1.29 -19.30
N ASP A 83 2.14 0.03 -18.93
CA ASP A 83 0.86 -0.37 -18.35
C ASP A 83 0.70 0.19 -16.96
N TYR A 84 -0.55 0.38 -16.57
CA TYR A 84 -0.86 0.78 -15.20
C TYR A 84 -2.17 0.14 -14.75
N VAL A 85 -2.33 0.06 -13.43
CA VAL A 85 -3.57 -0.37 -12.80
C VAL A 85 -3.96 0.70 -11.80
N LEU A 86 -5.19 1.17 -11.87
CA LEU A 86 -5.69 2.23 -11.02
C LEU A 86 -6.91 1.75 -10.26
N PHE A 87 -6.85 1.82 -8.94
CA PHE A 87 -7.99 1.54 -8.08
C PHE A 87 -8.47 2.85 -7.49
N THR A 88 -9.74 3.18 -7.72
CA THR A 88 -10.37 4.38 -7.16
C THR A 88 -11.75 4.03 -6.67
N GLY A 89 -12.28 4.85 -5.79
CA GLY A 89 -13.66 4.72 -5.33
C GLY A 89 -13.90 3.62 -4.33
N ALA A 90 -13.00 2.66 -4.23
CA ALA A 90 -13.11 1.62 -3.23
C ALA A 90 -12.24 2.00 -2.05
N THR A 91 -12.69 1.66 -0.87
CA THR A 91 -11.94 1.99 0.33
C THR A 91 -11.31 0.73 0.91
N LEU A 92 -9.98 0.76 1.01
CA LEU A 92 -9.24 -0.22 1.74
C LEU A 92 -8.85 0.42 3.06
N VAL A 93 -9.21 -0.22 4.16
CA VAL A 93 -8.93 0.34 5.48
C VAL A 93 -7.75 -0.40 6.10
N LEU A 94 -6.76 0.35 6.55
CA LEU A 94 -5.60 -0.21 7.24
C LEU A 94 -5.68 0.16 8.72
N GLU A 95 -5.47 -0.85 9.55
CA GLU A 95 -5.35 -0.65 10.99
C GLU A 95 -3.89 -0.38 11.33
N PRO A 96 -3.56 0.08 12.54
CA PRO A 96 -2.17 0.37 12.89
C PRO A 96 -1.23 -0.78 12.59
N GLY A 97 -0.15 -0.49 11.89
CA GLY A 97 0.86 -1.48 11.51
C GLY A 97 0.62 -2.19 10.20
N ASP A 98 -0.59 -2.13 9.66
CA ASP A 98 -0.87 -2.74 8.36
C ASP A 98 -0.13 -1.99 7.26
N SER A 99 0.22 -2.70 6.20
CA SER A 99 0.96 -2.07 5.10
C SER A 99 0.50 -2.58 3.74
N ILE A 100 0.93 -1.88 2.71
CA ILE A 100 0.74 -2.27 1.32
C ILE A 100 2.12 -2.44 0.72
N ASP A 101 2.39 -3.63 0.18
CA ASP A 101 3.67 -3.96 -0.42
C ASP A 101 3.52 -4.25 -1.90
N ILE A 102 4.55 -3.90 -2.67
CA ILE A 102 4.62 -4.16 -4.10
C ILE A 102 5.82 -5.03 -4.37
N THR A 103 5.61 -6.17 -5.03
CA THR A 103 6.70 -7.09 -5.37
C THR A 103 6.76 -7.30 -6.87
N PRO A 104 7.82 -6.86 -7.54
CA PRO A 104 7.99 -7.11 -8.96
C PRO A 104 8.73 -8.42 -9.17
N SER A 105 8.45 -9.11 -10.27
CA SER A 105 9.14 -10.35 -10.61
C SER A 105 9.18 -10.54 -12.12
N GLY A 106 9.89 -11.56 -12.56
CA GLY A 106 9.89 -11.92 -13.98
C GLY A 106 10.92 -11.20 -14.83
N GLN A 107 11.70 -10.31 -14.26
CA GLN A 107 12.82 -9.70 -14.96
C GLN A 107 13.86 -9.19 -13.96
N ALA A 108 15.09 -9.01 -14.43
CA ALA A 108 16.21 -8.69 -13.56
C ALA A 108 16.25 -7.22 -13.11
N THR A 109 15.65 -6.31 -13.88
CA THR A 109 15.73 -4.89 -13.59
C THR A 109 14.35 -4.24 -13.64
N PRO A 110 13.43 -4.67 -12.76
CA PRO A 110 12.09 -4.11 -12.77
C PRO A 110 12.08 -2.67 -12.29
N HIS A 111 11.03 -1.94 -12.69
CA HIS A 111 10.80 -0.61 -12.15
C HIS A 111 9.29 -0.38 -12.09
N ILE A 112 8.74 -0.67 -10.93
CA ILE A 112 7.32 -0.47 -10.69
C ILE A 112 7.16 0.69 -9.73
N ASP A 113 6.41 1.69 -10.15
CA ASP A 113 6.07 2.81 -9.27
C ASP A 113 4.70 2.59 -8.69
N GLY A 114 4.59 2.78 -7.39
CA GLY A 114 3.32 2.74 -6.70
C GLY A 114 3.02 4.08 -6.07
N LEU A 115 1.77 4.52 -6.19
CA LEU A 115 1.30 5.75 -5.56
C LEU A 115 -0.01 5.45 -4.87
N CYS A 116 -0.23 6.06 -3.73
CA CYS A 116 -1.53 5.97 -3.07
C CYS A 116 -1.88 7.28 -2.40
N THR A 117 -3.18 7.48 -2.23
CA THR A 117 -3.70 8.57 -1.42
C THR A 117 -4.44 7.98 -0.26
N VAL A 118 -4.08 8.39 0.94
CA VAL A 118 -4.68 7.89 2.17
C VAL A 118 -5.18 9.04 3.02
N THR A 119 -6.24 8.77 3.76
CA THR A 119 -6.72 9.68 4.80
C THR A 119 -6.48 8.98 6.13
N GLU A 120 -5.59 9.55 6.93
CA GLU A 120 -5.28 9.01 8.25
C GLU A 120 -6.18 9.66 9.28
N THR A 121 -6.77 8.83 10.14
CA THR A 121 -7.58 9.30 11.25
C THR A 121 -6.93 8.86 12.54
N PHE A 122 -6.72 9.80 13.42
CA PHE A 122 -6.10 9.52 14.70
C PHE A 122 -7.03 8.69 15.57
N ILE A 123 -6.51 7.65 16.18
CA ILE A 123 -7.28 6.80 17.08
C ILE A 123 -7.04 7.29 18.49
N PRO A 124 -8.08 7.71 19.20
CA PRO A 124 -7.89 8.17 20.57
C PRO A 124 -7.42 7.03 21.45
N VAL A 125 -6.53 7.35 22.36
CA VAL A 125 -6.09 6.41 23.36
C VAL A 125 -7.09 6.50 24.48
N GLY A 126 -7.78 5.45 24.69
CA GLY A 126 -8.89 5.44 25.63
C GLY A 126 -8.52 5.20 27.04
#